data_b5e6c8823ecbcfe9e9a4e5b17bf85da8
#
_entry.id   b5e6c8823ecbcfe9e9a4e5b17bf85da8
#
_cell.length_a   1.000
_cell.length_b   1.000
_cell.length_c   1.000
_cell.angle_alpha   90.00
_cell.angle_beta   90.00
_cell.angle_gamma   90.00
#
_symmetry.space_group_name_H-M   'P 1'
#
loop_
_entity.id
_entity.type
_entity.pdbx_description
1 polymer ?
#
loop_
_entity_poly.entity_id
_entity_poly.type
_entity_poly.pdbx_seq_one_letter_code
_entity_poly.pdbx_strand_id
1 'polypeptide(L)'
;MTFNRRSFLKAGLAAAVTAPVAGVHAVEYSSKIKFDKTADVVILGYGGAGACAAIEAHDAGAKVLILEKLPQGGGNTAVSSGGFMVPKNADEAYKY
;
A
#
# COMPACT_ATOMS: atom_id res chain seq x y z
N MET A 1 -6.05 -30.45 -9.29
CA MET A 1 -5.12 -29.30 -9.23
C MET A 1 -5.78 -28.19 -8.43
N THR A 2 -5.40 -28.00 -7.19
CA THR A 2 -5.97 -26.93 -6.34
C THR A 2 -5.31 -25.60 -6.71
N PHE A 3 -6.05 -24.74 -7.33
CA PHE A 3 -5.63 -23.38 -7.66
C PHE A 3 -5.57 -22.58 -6.34
N ASN A 4 -4.39 -22.27 -5.86
CA ASN A 4 -4.24 -21.44 -4.68
C ASN A 4 -3.74 -20.01 -5.07
N ARG A 5 -3.88 -19.05 -4.15
CA ARG A 5 -3.49 -17.65 -4.37
C ARG A 5 -2.04 -17.48 -4.82
N ARG A 6 -1.12 -18.33 -4.32
CA ARG A 6 0.30 -18.29 -4.70
C ARG A 6 0.53 -18.76 -6.13
N SER A 7 -0.23 -19.78 -6.59
CA SER A 7 -0.15 -20.26 -7.97
C SER A 7 -0.70 -19.22 -8.95
N PHE A 8 -1.75 -18.50 -8.56
CA PHE A 8 -2.32 -17.41 -9.35
C PHE A 8 -1.32 -16.25 -9.52
N LEU A 9 -0.67 -15.82 -8.43
CA LEU A 9 0.34 -14.76 -8.48
C LEU A 9 1.56 -15.15 -9.33
N LYS A 10 2.02 -16.39 -9.23
CA LYS A 10 3.13 -16.88 -10.05
C LYS A 10 2.77 -16.94 -11.54
N ALA A 11 1.58 -17.42 -11.87
CA ALA A 11 1.08 -17.47 -13.24
C ALA A 11 0.86 -16.06 -13.82
N GLY A 12 0.30 -15.15 -13.01
CA GLY A 12 0.10 -13.75 -13.40
C GLY A 12 1.40 -13.00 -13.65
N LEU A 13 2.42 -13.23 -12.82
CA LEU A 13 3.74 -12.60 -12.99
C LEU A 13 4.47 -13.12 -14.23
N ALA A 14 4.38 -14.44 -14.51
CA ALA A 14 4.99 -15.02 -15.70
C ALA A 14 4.31 -14.53 -17.00
N ALA A 15 2.99 -14.37 -16.99
CA ALA A 15 2.26 -13.84 -18.14
C ALA A 15 2.55 -12.34 -18.39
N ALA A 16 2.79 -11.57 -17.34
CA ALA A 16 3.12 -10.15 -17.46
C ALA A 16 4.50 -9.90 -18.10
N VAL A 17 5.43 -10.85 -17.98
CA VAL A 17 6.79 -10.72 -18.53
C VAL A 17 6.85 -11.11 -20.02
N THR A 18 5.92 -11.93 -20.49
CA THR A 18 5.95 -12.50 -21.87
C THR A 18 4.92 -11.88 -22.81
N ALA A 19 3.91 -11.18 -22.30
CA ALA A 19 2.96 -10.48 -23.14
C ALA A 19 3.57 -9.16 -23.64
N PRO A 20 3.55 -8.85 -24.94
CA PRO A 20 3.82 -7.51 -25.39
C PRO A 20 2.78 -6.60 -24.74
N VAL A 21 3.23 -5.62 -23.95
CA VAL A 21 2.35 -4.62 -23.29
C VAL A 21 1.80 -3.69 -24.38
N ALA A 22 1.02 -4.26 -25.29
CA ALA A 22 0.23 -3.49 -26.24
C ALA A 22 -0.99 -2.97 -25.47
N GLY A 23 -0.92 -1.73 -25.01
CA GLY A 23 -2.08 -1.05 -24.45
C GLY A 23 -2.01 -0.58 -23.01
N VAL A 24 -0.87 -0.66 -22.34
CA VAL A 24 -0.66 0.26 -21.20
C VAL A 24 -0.34 1.62 -21.84
N HIS A 25 -1.38 2.35 -22.20
CA HIS A 25 -1.20 3.77 -22.41
C HIS A 25 -0.78 4.32 -21.04
N ALA A 26 0.53 4.50 -20.85
CA ALA A 26 0.99 5.44 -19.85
C ALA A 26 0.21 6.72 -20.14
N VAL A 27 -0.61 7.14 -19.18
CA VAL A 27 -1.29 8.44 -19.28
C VAL A 27 -0.16 9.42 -19.47
N GLU A 28 -0.04 9.96 -20.69
CA GLU A 28 0.93 10.99 -20.99
C GLU A 28 0.55 12.16 -20.09
N TYR A 29 1.27 12.29 -18.99
CA TYR A 29 1.07 13.40 -18.06
C TYR A 29 1.31 14.68 -18.85
N SER A 30 0.21 15.36 -19.17
CA SER A 30 0.26 16.61 -19.86
C SER A 30 1.25 17.52 -19.13
N SER A 31 2.23 18.02 -19.85
CA SER A 31 3.22 19.00 -19.37
C SER A 31 2.58 20.29 -18.79
N LYS A 32 1.25 20.37 -18.83
CA LYS A 32 0.44 21.48 -18.28
C LYS A 32 0.05 21.30 -16.82
N ILE A 33 0.26 20.09 -16.22
CA ILE A 33 -0.06 19.88 -14.80
C ILE A 33 1.09 20.43 -13.96
N LYS A 34 0.80 21.47 -13.20
CA LYS A 34 1.74 22.02 -12.22
C LYS A 34 1.52 21.33 -10.89
N PHE A 35 2.54 20.64 -10.42
CA PHE A 35 2.51 20.00 -9.10
C PHE A 35 3.03 20.96 -8.04
N ASP A 36 2.33 21.05 -6.92
CA ASP A 36 2.73 21.88 -5.78
C ASP A 36 3.85 21.22 -4.96
N LYS A 37 3.89 19.89 -4.96
CA LYS A 37 4.87 19.09 -4.21
C LYS A 37 5.31 17.87 -4.99
N THR A 38 6.54 17.44 -4.72
CA THR A 38 7.13 16.19 -5.24
C THR A 38 7.71 15.39 -4.10
N ALA A 39 7.55 14.08 -4.14
CA ALA A 39 8.11 13.13 -3.18
C ALA A 39 8.43 11.81 -3.88
N ASP A 40 9.30 11.00 -3.27
CA ASP A 40 9.62 9.66 -3.76
C ASP A 40 8.50 8.68 -3.42
N VAL A 41 7.86 8.88 -2.25
CA VAL A 41 6.76 8.06 -1.76
C VAL A 41 5.60 8.96 -1.32
N VAL A 42 4.42 8.69 -1.85
CA VAL A 42 3.17 9.37 -1.44
C VAL A 42 2.27 8.37 -0.73
N ILE A 43 1.87 8.70 0.49
CA ILE A 43 1.01 7.87 1.34
C ILE A 43 -0.34 8.55 1.49
N LEU A 44 -1.40 7.81 1.21
CA LEU A 44 -2.78 8.28 1.36
C LEU A 44 -3.35 7.78 2.68
N GLY A 45 -3.56 8.72 3.62
CA GLY A 45 -4.07 8.46 4.96
C GLY A 45 -2.96 8.43 6.02
N TYR A 46 -3.21 9.12 7.15
CA TYR A 46 -2.28 9.20 8.28
C TYR A 46 -2.85 8.46 9.50
N GLY A 47 -3.28 7.21 9.30
CA GLY A 47 -3.55 6.25 10.37
C GLY A 47 -2.29 5.47 10.75
N GLY A 48 -2.40 4.46 11.62
CA GLY A 48 -1.25 3.67 12.06
C GLY A 48 -0.45 3.03 10.92
N ALA A 49 -1.12 2.45 9.94
CA ALA A 49 -0.46 1.84 8.78
C ALA A 49 0.29 2.88 7.94
N GLY A 50 -0.32 4.04 7.69
CA GLY A 50 0.32 5.13 6.95
C GLY A 50 1.52 5.71 7.68
N ALA A 51 1.43 5.84 9.01
CA ALA A 51 2.53 6.30 9.85
C ALA A 51 3.71 5.32 9.80
N CYS A 52 3.47 4.02 9.98
CA CYS A 52 4.52 3.00 9.89
C CYS A 52 5.19 2.99 8.51
N ALA A 53 4.40 3.02 7.44
CA ALA A 53 4.93 3.06 6.07
C ALA A 53 5.79 4.33 5.83
N ALA A 54 5.37 5.46 6.39
CA ALA A 54 6.13 6.71 6.28
C ALA A 54 7.47 6.65 6.99
N ILE A 55 7.50 6.08 8.20
CA ILE A 55 8.73 5.93 8.98
C ILE A 55 9.71 5.02 8.23
N GLU A 56 9.28 3.84 7.80
CA GLU A 56 10.13 2.89 7.08
C GLU A 56 10.68 3.49 5.78
N ALA A 57 9.86 4.19 5.01
CA ALA A 57 10.31 4.83 3.78
C ALA A 57 11.31 5.97 4.06
N HIS A 58 11.05 6.78 5.09
CA HIS A 58 11.94 7.85 5.50
C HIS A 58 13.29 7.31 5.99
N ASP A 59 13.29 6.27 6.80
CA ASP A 59 14.50 5.66 7.33
C ASP A 59 15.34 5.00 6.23
N ALA A 60 14.69 4.57 5.15
CA ALA A 60 15.35 4.13 3.92
C ALA A 60 15.88 5.30 3.05
N GLY A 61 15.72 6.54 3.48
CA GLY A 61 16.24 7.73 2.81
C GLY A 61 15.29 8.35 1.78
N ALA A 62 14.05 7.88 1.66
CA ALA A 62 13.08 8.42 0.73
C ALA A 62 12.45 9.73 1.23
N LYS A 63 12.17 10.65 0.31
CA LYS A 63 11.35 11.83 0.59
C LYS A 63 9.88 11.43 0.60
N VAL A 64 9.25 11.49 1.77
CA VAL A 64 7.87 11.02 1.97
C VAL A 64 6.89 12.19 2.04
N LEU A 65 5.73 12.02 1.42
CA LEU A 65 4.59 12.90 1.54
C LEU A 65 3.37 12.12 1.99
N ILE A 66 2.77 12.54 3.11
CA ILE A 66 1.52 11.96 3.60
C ILE A 66 0.37 12.92 3.27
N LEU A 67 -0.70 12.39 2.69
CA LEU A 67 -1.94 13.10 2.42
C LEU A 67 -3.03 12.57 3.34
N GLU A 68 -3.56 13.43 4.21
CA GLU A 68 -4.66 13.10 5.12
C GLU A 68 -5.85 14.02 4.84
N LYS A 69 -7.06 13.44 4.79
CA LYS A 69 -8.29 14.19 4.52
C LYS A 69 -8.85 14.92 5.74
N LEU A 70 -8.54 14.42 6.93
CA LEU A 70 -8.98 15.01 8.19
C LEU A 70 -7.97 16.05 8.68
N PRO A 71 -8.39 17.03 9.46
CA PRO A 71 -7.48 18.05 10.00
C PRO A 71 -6.48 17.47 11.02
N GLN A 72 -6.69 16.24 11.47
CA GLN A 72 -5.87 15.56 12.46
C GLN A 72 -5.56 14.13 12.01
N GLY A 73 -4.31 13.72 12.08
CA GLY A 73 -3.88 12.36 11.81
C GLY A 73 -4.23 11.38 12.93
N GLY A 74 -4.00 10.09 12.70
CA GLY A 74 -4.21 9.02 13.67
C GLY A 74 -5.29 8.01 13.26
N GLY A 75 -6.35 8.44 12.59
CA GLY A 75 -7.44 7.56 12.14
C GLY A 75 -8.01 6.71 13.29
N ASN A 76 -8.49 5.52 12.98
CA ASN A 76 -9.00 4.58 13.99
C ASN A 76 -7.93 4.11 14.98
N THR A 77 -6.65 4.16 14.61
CA THR A 77 -5.55 3.77 15.48
C THR A 77 -5.46 4.67 16.72
N ALA A 78 -5.68 5.97 16.57
CA ALA A 78 -5.63 6.91 17.68
C ALA A 78 -6.72 6.66 18.74
N VAL A 79 -7.84 6.03 18.36
CA VAL A 79 -8.99 5.77 19.24
C VAL A 79 -9.11 4.30 19.64
N SER A 80 -8.17 3.46 19.25
CA SER A 80 -8.19 1.99 19.50
C SER A 80 -7.86 1.59 20.94
N SER A 81 -7.47 2.53 21.79
CA SER A 81 -7.00 2.27 23.18
C SER A 81 -5.79 1.34 23.28
N GLY A 82 -5.08 1.09 22.17
CA GLY A 82 -3.93 0.18 22.13
C GLY A 82 -4.28 -1.31 22.23
N GLY A 83 -5.57 -1.66 22.17
CA GLY A 83 -6.03 -3.04 22.18
C GLY A 83 -5.72 -3.76 20.87
N PHE A 84 -5.31 -5.02 20.96
CA PHE A 84 -5.18 -5.90 19.81
C PHE A 84 -5.67 -7.31 20.17
N MET A 85 -6.18 -8.03 19.19
CA MET A 85 -6.67 -9.37 19.35
C MET A 85 -5.59 -10.37 18.97
N VAL A 86 -5.33 -11.32 19.88
CA VAL A 86 -4.46 -12.46 19.63
C VAL A 86 -5.32 -13.71 19.65
N PRO A 87 -5.40 -14.49 18.58
CA PRO A 87 -6.13 -15.75 18.58
C PRO A 87 -5.44 -16.74 19.52
N LYS A 88 -6.21 -17.45 20.35
CA LYS A 88 -5.68 -18.49 21.24
C LYS A 88 -5.11 -19.68 20.47
N ASN A 89 -5.60 -19.90 19.27
CA ASN A 89 -5.19 -20.98 18.39
C ASN A 89 -5.00 -20.44 16.97
N ALA A 90 -3.77 -20.48 16.50
CA ALA A 90 -3.43 -19.99 15.15
C ALA A 90 -4.10 -20.81 14.05
N ASP A 91 -4.26 -22.14 14.25
CA ASP A 91 -4.87 -23.03 13.25
C ASP A 91 -6.38 -22.75 13.07
N GLU A 92 -7.06 -22.33 14.12
CA GLU A 92 -8.46 -21.90 14.05
C GLU A 92 -8.60 -20.53 13.40
N ALA A 93 -7.69 -19.60 13.67
CA ALA A 93 -7.69 -18.28 13.04
C ALA A 93 -7.47 -18.34 11.53
N TYR A 94 -6.77 -19.34 11.03
CA TYR A 94 -6.56 -19.53 9.59
C TYR A 94 -7.77 -20.12 8.85
N LYS A 95 -8.81 -20.59 9.55
CA LYS A 95 -10.02 -21.17 8.94
C LYS A 95 -11.07 -20.11 8.59
N TYR A 96 -10.90 -18.88 9.04
CA TYR A 96 -11.73 -17.71 8.71
C TYR A 96 -11.08 -16.89 7.60
#